data_6daa50a9c384f98d6d82f74312f29814
#
_entry.id   6daa50a9c384f98d6d82f74312f29814
#
_cell.length_a   1.000
_cell.length_b   1.000
_cell.length_c   1.000
_cell.angle_alpha   90.00
_cell.angle_beta   90.00
_cell.angle_gamma   90.00
#
_symmetry.space_group_name_H-M   'P 1'
#
loop_
_entity.id
_entity.type
_entity.pdbx_description
1 polymer ?
#
loop_
_entity_poly.entity_id
_entity_poly.type
_entity_poly.pdbx_seq_one_letter_code
_entity_poly.pdbx_strand_id
1 'polypeptide(L)'
;MITKNPMQLKAYIKKKAAEKHISAQLVMQNYMLERLLERISLSPYKHNFIIKGGFLVSAIVGLDTRATMDLDTTIKGFTLTHEAILSIFKDVCAVQIDDDVQFEVMGVADIRETDDYPGIRVSLKANYPPISVPLTVDVTTGDMITPREIEYTFSMLFDDRTISVLAYNLETVLAEKLETVLSRNIANTRPRDYYDIYILYALHGAECDKVTLRRALERTTEKRGSSKILTQYSEIMQEIRDSEILRRQWNKYSREYDYAKDISFNDTCNAIQKIIDEITL
;
A
#
# COMPACT_ATOMS: atom_id res chain seq x y z
N MET A 1 17.96 -11.02 -12.51
CA MET A 1 18.69 -12.30 -12.34
C MET A 1 18.18 -12.95 -11.06
N ILE A 2 17.41 -14.03 -11.18
CA ILE A 2 16.99 -14.83 -10.03
C ILE A 2 18.20 -15.64 -9.59
N THR A 3 18.62 -15.48 -8.33
CA THR A 3 19.75 -16.26 -7.82
C THR A 3 19.23 -17.56 -7.20
N LYS A 4 19.79 -18.70 -7.61
CA LYS A 4 19.55 -20.01 -7.02
C LYS A 4 20.44 -20.28 -5.78
N ASN A 5 21.13 -19.25 -5.27
CA ASN A 5 22.01 -19.34 -4.11
C ASN A 5 21.57 -18.37 -3.00
N PRO A 6 21.10 -18.87 -1.83
CA PRO A 6 20.66 -18.04 -0.72
C PRO A 6 21.72 -17.08 -0.18
N MET A 7 23.00 -17.45 -0.25
CA MET A 7 24.11 -16.58 0.20
C MET A 7 24.28 -15.41 -0.76
N GLN A 8 24.16 -15.63 -2.07
CA GLN A 8 24.19 -14.57 -3.07
C GLN A 8 22.97 -13.65 -2.90
N LEU A 9 21.78 -14.19 -2.67
CA LEU A 9 20.59 -13.38 -2.39
C LEU A 9 20.83 -12.47 -1.19
N LYS A 10 21.37 -13.01 -0.07
CA LYS A 10 21.69 -12.17 1.10
C LYS A 10 22.70 -11.06 0.76
N ALA A 11 23.69 -11.34 -0.10
CA ALA A 11 24.67 -10.33 -0.53
C ALA A 11 24.01 -9.22 -1.37
N TYR A 12 23.12 -9.59 -2.34
CA TYR A 12 22.36 -8.63 -3.14
C TYR A 12 21.42 -7.77 -2.28
N ILE A 13 20.71 -8.40 -1.32
CA ILE A 13 19.85 -7.71 -0.36
C ILE A 13 20.64 -6.69 0.45
N LYS A 14 21.81 -7.06 1.01
CA LYS A 14 22.66 -6.15 1.78
C LYS A 14 23.18 -5.00 0.91
N LYS A 15 23.61 -5.28 -0.31
CA LYS A 15 24.06 -4.26 -1.25
C LYS A 15 22.96 -3.26 -1.57
N LYS A 16 21.76 -3.75 -1.94
CA LYS A 16 20.59 -2.90 -2.25
C LYS A 16 20.13 -2.08 -1.05
N ALA A 17 20.17 -2.67 0.15
CA ALA A 17 19.85 -1.98 1.39
C ALA A 17 20.80 -0.81 1.66
N ALA A 18 22.12 -1.02 1.47
CA ALA A 18 23.14 0.03 1.61
C ALA A 18 22.97 1.13 0.55
N GLU A 19 22.73 0.77 -0.72
CA GLU A 19 22.51 1.72 -1.82
C GLU A 19 21.30 2.63 -1.58
N LYS A 20 20.23 2.07 -0.98
CA LYS A 20 18.94 2.77 -0.75
C LYS A 20 18.80 3.33 0.68
N HIS A 21 19.81 3.18 1.53
CA HIS A 21 19.79 3.60 2.94
C HIS A 21 18.58 3.05 3.73
N ILE A 22 18.19 1.81 3.48
CA ILE A 22 17.09 1.11 4.15
C ILE A 22 17.56 -0.20 4.78
N SER A 23 16.76 -0.80 5.65
CA SER A 23 17.14 -2.05 6.30
C SER A 23 17.16 -3.24 5.32
N ALA A 24 18.11 -4.15 5.51
CA ALA A 24 18.18 -5.39 4.74
C ALA A 24 16.92 -6.28 4.95
N GLN A 25 16.28 -6.20 6.12
CA GLN A 25 15.03 -6.86 6.40
C GLN A 25 13.91 -6.36 5.48
N LEU A 26 13.80 -5.05 5.31
CA LEU A 26 12.80 -4.44 4.43
C LEU A 26 12.99 -4.87 2.97
N VAL A 27 14.24 -4.85 2.48
CA VAL A 27 14.54 -5.29 1.10
C VAL A 27 14.20 -6.77 0.93
N MET A 28 14.53 -7.63 1.90
CA MET A 28 14.19 -9.05 1.88
C MET A 28 12.68 -9.28 1.87
N GLN A 29 11.94 -8.55 2.71
CA GLN A 29 10.48 -8.61 2.78
C GLN A 29 9.86 -8.26 1.43
N ASN A 30 10.28 -7.14 0.84
CA ASN A 30 9.78 -6.70 -0.47
C ASN A 30 10.16 -7.65 -1.61
N TYR A 31 11.36 -8.25 -1.57
CA TYR A 31 11.72 -9.29 -2.53
C TYR A 31 10.78 -10.49 -2.45
N MET A 32 10.45 -10.96 -1.25
CA MET A 32 9.52 -12.09 -1.09
C MET A 32 8.09 -11.72 -1.49
N LEU A 33 7.64 -10.49 -1.20
CA LEU A 33 6.35 -9.99 -1.68
C LEU A 33 6.31 -9.89 -3.21
N GLU A 34 7.39 -9.47 -3.85
CA GLU A 34 7.52 -9.45 -5.31
C GLU A 34 7.42 -10.87 -5.91
N ARG A 35 8.04 -11.89 -5.27
CA ARG A 35 7.90 -13.29 -5.70
C ARG A 35 6.46 -13.79 -5.56
N LEU A 36 5.74 -13.36 -4.53
CA LEU A 36 4.32 -13.65 -4.36
C LEU A 36 3.48 -12.95 -5.43
N LEU A 37 3.77 -11.67 -5.70
CA LEU A 37 3.08 -10.88 -6.73
C LEU A 37 3.23 -11.50 -8.12
N GLU A 38 4.42 -12.02 -8.46
CA GLU A 38 4.64 -12.75 -9.72
C GLU A 38 3.76 -13.99 -9.80
N ARG A 39 3.59 -14.74 -8.70
CA ARG A 39 2.67 -15.88 -8.65
C ARG A 39 1.21 -15.48 -8.83
N ILE A 40 0.79 -14.38 -8.22
CA ILE A 40 -0.56 -13.82 -8.44
C ILE A 40 -0.74 -13.47 -9.92
N SER A 41 0.23 -12.82 -10.55
CA SER A 41 0.15 -12.40 -11.96
C SER A 41 0.09 -13.57 -12.96
N LEU A 42 0.62 -14.74 -12.57
CA LEU A 42 0.63 -15.96 -13.38
C LEU A 42 -0.51 -16.93 -13.02
N SER A 43 -1.25 -16.66 -11.95
CA SER A 43 -2.36 -17.48 -11.49
C SER A 43 -3.63 -17.22 -12.30
N PRO A 44 -4.63 -18.12 -12.24
CA PRO A 44 -5.96 -17.88 -12.81
C PRO A 44 -6.64 -16.64 -12.20
N TYR A 45 -6.19 -16.16 -11.05
CA TYR A 45 -6.79 -15.07 -10.29
C TYR A 45 -6.21 -13.68 -10.59
N LYS A 46 -5.30 -13.55 -11.57
CA LYS A 46 -4.61 -12.28 -11.87
C LYS A 46 -5.54 -11.09 -12.13
N HIS A 47 -6.74 -11.34 -12.65
CA HIS A 47 -7.74 -10.32 -12.93
C HIS A 47 -8.70 -10.05 -11.77
N ASN A 48 -8.53 -10.75 -10.67
CA ASN A 48 -9.36 -10.64 -9.48
C ASN A 48 -8.66 -9.85 -8.36
N PHE A 49 -7.33 -9.92 -8.28
CA PHE A 49 -6.54 -9.15 -7.31
C PHE A 49 -6.24 -7.75 -7.85
N ILE A 50 -6.51 -6.74 -7.04
CA ILE A 50 -6.20 -5.34 -7.33
C ILE A 50 -5.33 -4.82 -6.20
N ILE A 51 -4.08 -4.47 -6.53
CA ILE A 51 -3.08 -4.02 -5.55
C ILE A 51 -3.39 -2.59 -5.12
N LYS A 52 -3.24 -2.33 -3.82
CA LYS A 52 -3.48 -1.03 -3.21
C LYS A 52 -2.52 -0.75 -2.05
N GLY A 53 -2.82 0.27 -1.25
CA GLY A 53 -2.15 0.53 0.02
C GLY A 53 -0.67 0.85 -0.07
N GLY A 54 0.05 0.53 1.00
CA GLY A 54 1.46 0.91 1.16
C GLY A 54 2.39 0.28 0.13
N PHE A 55 2.10 -0.94 -0.32
CA PHE A 55 2.92 -1.62 -1.33
C PHE A 55 2.85 -0.91 -2.69
N LEU A 56 1.64 -0.52 -3.11
CA LEU A 56 1.47 0.25 -4.35
C LEU A 56 2.13 1.63 -4.25
N VAL A 57 1.96 2.35 -3.14
CA VAL A 57 2.64 3.64 -2.93
C VAL A 57 4.15 3.47 -3.03
N SER A 58 4.72 2.46 -2.38
CA SER A 58 6.16 2.15 -2.46
C SER A 58 6.63 1.84 -3.88
N ALA A 59 5.80 1.16 -4.68
CA ALA A 59 6.12 0.88 -6.08
C ALA A 59 6.08 2.13 -6.96
N ILE A 60 5.17 3.08 -6.68
CA ILE A 60 5.03 4.33 -7.41
C ILE A 60 6.21 5.28 -7.11
N VAL A 61 6.54 5.49 -5.82
CA VAL A 61 7.51 6.51 -5.40
C VAL A 61 8.92 5.96 -5.13
N GLY A 62 9.10 4.64 -5.13
CA GLY A 62 10.36 3.96 -4.80
C GLY A 62 10.44 3.47 -3.35
N LEU A 63 11.07 2.31 -3.15
CA LEU A 63 11.19 1.65 -1.85
C LEU A 63 12.01 2.45 -0.82
N ASP A 64 12.97 3.22 -1.28
CA ASP A 64 13.79 4.15 -0.48
C ASP A 64 13.01 5.40 -0.04
N THR A 65 12.01 5.76 -0.82
CA THR A 65 11.11 6.89 -0.53
C THR A 65 9.95 6.49 0.36
N ARG A 66 9.49 5.24 0.28
CA ARG A 66 8.37 4.73 1.07
C ARG A 66 8.52 3.25 1.39
N ALA A 67 8.87 2.96 2.62
CA ALA A 67 9.02 1.60 3.11
C ALA A 67 7.66 0.93 3.44
N THR A 68 7.50 -0.33 3.07
CA THR A 68 6.35 -1.16 3.44
C THR A 68 6.76 -2.62 3.63
N MET A 69 6.03 -3.34 4.47
CA MET A 69 6.28 -4.74 4.77
C MET A 69 5.07 -5.64 4.48
N ASP A 70 3.92 -5.06 4.19
CA ASP A 70 2.66 -5.76 3.97
C ASP A 70 2.16 -5.52 2.54
N LEU A 71 1.41 -6.47 2.00
CA LEU A 71 0.71 -6.36 0.73
C LEU A 71 -0.77 -6.14 1.00
N ASP A 72 -1.27 -4.98 0.60
CA ASP A 72 -2.71 -4.67 0.65
C ASP A 72 -3.33 -4.94 -0.72
N THR A 73 -4.47 -5.61 -0.74
CA THR A 73 -5.21 -5.90 -1.98
C THR A 73 -6.71 -5.87 -1.76
N THR A 74 -7.45 -5.53 -2.80
CA THR A 74 -8.89 -5.79 -2.86
C THR A 74 -9.18 -6.82 -3.93
N ILE A 75 -10.20 -7.65 -3.70
CA ILE A 75 -10.62 -8.65 -4.69
C ILE A 75 -11.97 -8.29 -5.31
N LYS A 76 -12.14 -8.68 -6.58
CA LYS A 76 -13.41 -8.61 -7.31
C LYS A 76 -13.77 -9.97 -7.87
N GLY A 77 -15.08 -10.23 -8.03
CA GLY A 77 -15.60 -11.45 -8.66
C GLY A 77 -15.70 -12.67 -7.73
N PHE A 78 -15.39 -12.52 -6.44
CA PHE A 78 -15.55 -13.56 -5.43
C PHE A 78 -16.21 -13.03 -4.17
N THR A 79 -16.91 -13.93 -3.46
CA THR A 79 -17.34 -13.66 -2.09
C THR A 79 -16.13 -13.81 -1.15
N LEU A 80 -15.91 -12.81 -0.30
CA LEU A 80 -14.82 -12.82 0.68
C LEU A 80 -15.19 -13.73 1.84
N THR A 81 -14.74 -14.99 1.80
CA THR A 81 -14.85 -15.97 2.90
C THR A 81 -13.49 -16.57 3.20
N HIS A 82 -13.29 -17.08 4.43
CA HIS A 82 -12.05 -17.72 4.83
C HIS A 82 -11.71 -18.91 3.92
N GLU A 83 -12.72 -19.75 3.58
CA GLU A 83 -12.53 -20.92 2.74
C GLU A 83 -12.13 -20.55 1.31
N ALA A 84 -12.78 -19.53 0.73
CA ALA A 84 -12.46 -19.07 -0.63
C ALA A 84 -11.05 -18.48 -0.69
N ILE A 85 -10.70 -17.61 0.25
CA ILE A 85 -9.38 -16.97 0.32
C ILE A 85 -8.28 -18.02 0.57
N LEU A 86 -8.51 -18.96 1.48
CA LEU A 86 -7.56 -20.04 1.75
C LEU A 86 -7.31 -20.89 0.49
N SER A 87 -8.37 -21.24 -0.26
CA SER A 87 -8.26 -21.98 -1.51
C SER A 87 -7.49 -21.21 -2.57
N ILE A 88 -7.83 -19.93 -2.78
CA ILE A 88 -7.17 -19.06 -3.74
C ILE A 88 -5.66 -18.93 -3.44
N PHE A 89 -5.31 -18.69 -2.17
CA PHE A 89 -3.89 -18.56 -1.80
C PHE A 89 -3.11 -19.88 -1.87
N LYS A 90 -3.75 -21.04 -1.65
CA LYS A 90 -3.13 -22.33 -1.93
C LYS A 90 -2.79 -22.50 -3.41
N ASP A 91 -3.72 -22.14 -4.30
CA ASP A 91 -3.50 -22.19 -5.75
C ASP A 91 -2.40 -21.20 -6.19
N VAL A 92 -2.41 -19.95 -5.67
CA VAL A 92 -1.37 -18.97 -5.92
C VAL A 92 0.00 -19.46 -5.46
N CYS A 93 0.11 -20.03 -4.25
CA CYS A 93 1.35 -20.58 -3.73
C CYS A 93 1.85 -21.80 -4.52
N ALA A 94 0.96 -22.53 -5.18
CA ALA A 94 1.29 -23.69 -6.01
C ALA A 94 1.82 -23.31 -7.40
N VAL A 95 1.70 -22.05 -7.82
CA VAL A 95 2.26 -21.58 -9.11
C VAL A 95 3.78 -21.75 -9.11
N GLN A 96 4.27 -22.52 -10.06
CA GLN A 96 5.70 -22.81 -10.20
C GLN A 96 6.40 -21.69 -10.97
N ILE A 97 7.45 -21.15 -10.35
CA ILE A 97 8.37 -20.18 -10.96
C ILE A 97 9.79 -20.69 -10.72
N ASP A 98 10.71 -20.46 -11.67
CA ASP A 98 12.10 -20.86 -11.53
C ASP A 98 12.89 -19.93 -10.58
N ASP A 99 12.44 -19.84 -9.31
CA ASP A 99 13.04 -18.97 -8.29
C ASP A 99 13.40 -19.71 -6.98
N ASP A 100 13.12 -21.01 -6.90
CA ASP A 100 13.33 -21.88 -5.74
C ASP A 100 12.65 -21.37 -4.43
N VAL A 101 11.79 -20.35 -4.50
CA VAL A 101 11.02 -19.84 -3.35
C VAL A 101 9.72 -20.64 -3.23
N GLN A 102 9.49 -21.18 -2.05
CA GLN A 102 8.24 -21.88 -1.72
C GLN A 102 7.41 -21.06 -0.75
N PHE A 103 6.11 -20.99 -1.00
CA PHE A 103 5.17 -20.32 -0.11
C PHE A 103 4.27 -21.33 0.59
N GLU A 104 4.04 -21.07 1.87
CA GLU A 104 3.15 -21.85 2.73
C GLU A 104 2.09 -20.91 3.33
N VAL A 105 0.80 -21.29 3.24
CA VAL A 105 -0.27 -20.57 3.91
C VAL A 105 -0.32 -21.02 5.36
N MET A 106 -0.04 -20.09 6.28
CA MET A 106 -0.02 -20.35 7.72
C MET A 106 -1.41 -20.23 8.34
N GLY A 107 -2.28 -19.37 7.78
CA GLY A 107 -3.63 -19.18 8.25
C GLY A 107 -4.29 -17.95 7.66
N VAL A 108 -5.59 -17.83 7.93
CA VAL A 108 -6.44 -16.68 7.61
C VAL A 108 -7.17 -16.22 8.86
N ALA A 109 -7.36 -14.89 9.00
CA ALA A 109 -8.08 -14.30 10.12
C ALA A 109 -8.78 -13.01 9.66
N ASP A 110 -9.84 -12.61 10.32
CA ASP A 110 -10.48 -11.33 10.07
C ASP A 110 -9.56 -10.17 10.48
N ILE A 111 -9.50 -9.11 9.67
CA ILE A 111 -8.66 -7.94 9.95
C ILE A 111 -9.24 -7.17 11.14
N ARG A 112 -10.59 -7.07 11.21
CA ARG A 112 -11.34 -6.46 12.31
C ARG A 112 -12.71 -7.10 12.41
N GLU A 113 -13.14 -7.39 13.64
CA GLU A 113 -14.46 -7.97 13.91
C GLU A 113 -15.60 -6.93 13.82
N THR A 114 -15.28 -5.63 13.84
CA THR A 114 -16.26 -4.54 14.04
C THR A 114 -16.35 -3.53 12.90
N ASP A 115 -15.61 -3.70 11.81
CA ASP A 115 -15.67 -2.76 10.68
C ASP A 115 -16.78 -3.15 9.70
N ASP A 116 -17.48 -2.14 9.16
CA ASP A 116 -18.48 -2.28 8.08
C ASP A 116 -17.88 -2.84 6.76
N TYR A 117 -16.55 -3.01 6.71
CA TYR A 117 -15.80 -3.53 5.58
C TYR A 117 -15.09 -4.83 5.95
N PRO A 118 -15.60 -5.96 5.47
CA PRO A 118 -14.95 -7.24 5.72
C PRO A 118 -13.57 -7.26 5.09
N GLY A 119 -12.59 -7.66 5.87
CA GLY A 119 -11.21 -7.87 5.43
C GLY A 119 -10.66 -9.15 6.02
N ILE A 120 -9.90 -9.90 5.23
CA ILE A 120 -9.24 -11.13 5.67
C ILE A 120 -7.73 -10.94 5.55
N ARG A 121 -7.02 -11.19 6.65
CA ARG A 121 -5.57 -11.25 6.69
C ARG A 121 -5.11 -12.66 6.41
N VAL A 122 -4.26 -12.81 5.40
CA VAL A 122 -3.59 -14.06 5.05
C VAL A 122 -2.18 -14.00 5.58
N SER A 123 -1.83 -14.92 6.47
CA SER A 123 -0.47 -15.12 6.95
C SER A 123 0.21 -16.18 6.11
N LEU A 124 1.36 -15.82 5.54
CA LEU A 124 2.16 -16.67 4.67
C LEU A 124 3.58 -16.81 5.21
N LYS A 125 4.27 -17.82 4.75
CA LYS A 125 5.69 -18.02 4.98
C LYS A 125 6.38 -18.28 3.64
N ALA A 126 7.33 -17.40 3.29
CA ALA A 126 8.18 -17.59 2.13
C ALA A 126 9.45 -18.32 2.56
N ASN A 127 9.71 -19.49 2.00
CA ASN A 127 10.84 -20.35 2.33
C ASN A 127 11.79 -20.42 1.15
N TYR A 128 13.05 -20.09 1.40
CA TYR A 128 14.21 -20.26 0.52
C TYR A 128 15.39 -20.70 1.37
N PRO A 129 15.48 -22.00 1.71
CA PRO A 129 16.40 -22.50 2.75
C PRO A 129 17.85 -22.05 2.59
N PRO A 130 18.51 -21.53 3.66
CA PRO A 130 18.03 -21.42 5.04
C PRO A 130 17.28 -20.13 5.36
N ILE A 131 16.79 -19.38 4.36
CA ILE A 131 16.01 -18.14 4.54
C ILE A 131 14.54 -18.52 4.72
N SER A 132 13.89 -17.90 5.69
CA SER A 132 12.45 -18.00 5.93
C SER A 132 11.91 -16.65 6.36
N VAL A 133 10.89 -16.15 5.66
CA VAL A 133 10.33 -14.81 5.84
C VAL A 133 8.82 -14.90 6.04
N PRO A 134 8.27 -14.41 7.16
CA PRO A 134 6.83 -14.29 7.32
C PRO A 134 6.31 -13.14 6.44
N LEU A 135 5.18 -13.35 5.79
CA LEU A 135 4.50 -12.36 4.96
C LEU A 135 3.05 -12.20 5.41
N THR A 136 2.53 -11.01 5.21
CA THR A 136 1.13 -10.69 5.47
C THR A 136 0.52 -10.11 4.20
N VAL A 137 -0.67 -10.60 3.84
CA VAL A 137 -1.50 -10.06 2.77
C VAL A 137 -2.86 -9.72 3.34
N ASP A 138 -3.24 -8.44 3.26
CA ASP A 138 -4.56 -7.98 3.65
C ASP A 138 -5.46 -7.94 2.42
N VAL A 139 -6.55 -8.69 2.48
CA VAL A 139 -7.52 -8.84 1.38
C VAL A 139 -8.84 -8.23 1.80
N THR A 140 -9.30 -7.23 1.04
CA THR A 140 -10.61 -6.59 1.21
C THR A 140 -11.49 -6.82 -0.01
N THR A 141 -12.73 -6.36 0.03
CA THR A 141 -13.67 -6.37 -1.10
C THR A 141 -14.62 -5.18 -1.04
N GLY A 142 -15.21 -4.82 -2.18
CA GLY A 142 -16.21 -3.76 -2.26
C GLY A 142 -15.66 -2.34 -2.23
N ASP A 143 -14.37 -2.17 -2.37
CA ASP A 143 -13.74 -0.85 -2.44
C ASP A 143 -14.20 -0.06 -3.69
N MET A 144 -14.29 1.24 -3.56
CA MET A 144 -14.68 2.14 -4.65
C MET A 144 -13.44 2.58 -5.42
N ILE A 145 -13.26 2.05 -6.62
CA ILE A 145 -12.16 2.44 -7.52
C ILE A 145 -12.72 3.35 -8.60
N THR A 146 -12.13 4.53 -8.80
CA THR A 146 -12.67 5.55 -9.70
C THR A 146 -11.62 6.03 -10.71
N PRO A 147 -11.88 5.94 -12.02
CA PRO A 147 -13.06 5.34 -12.65
C PRO A 147 -13.06 3.81 -12.57
N ARG A 148 -11.87 3.20 -12.55
CA ARG A 148 -11.64 1.74 -12.45
C ARG A 148 -10.18 1.47 -12.13
N GLU A 149 -9.85 0.23 -11.80
CA GLU A 149 -8.48 -0.26 -11.68
C GLU A 149 -7.70 -0.11 -12.99
N ILE A 150 -6.39 0.00 -12.87
CA ILE A 150 -5.44 0.08 -13.99
C ILE A 150 -4.55 -1.17 -14.02
N GLU A 151 -4.02 -1.48 -15.18
CA GLU A 151 -2.90 -2.40 -15.30
C GLU A 151 -1.62 -1.65 -14.92
N TYR A 152 -0.95 -2.12 -13.86
CA TYR A 152 0.26 -1.52 -13.34
C TYR A 152 1.45 -2.46 -13.54
N THR A 153 2.55 -1.91 -14.03
CA THR A 153 3.78 -2.64 -14.30
C THR A 153 4.80 -2.41 -13.20
N PHE A 154 5.03 -3.41 -12.38
CA PHE A 154 6.04 -3.40 -11.31
C PHE A 154 7.40 -3.77 -11.86
N SER A 155 8.43 -2.94 -11.63
CA SER A 155 9.82 -3.27 -11.90
C SER A 155 10.36 -4.16 -10.77
N MET A 156 11.04 -5.24 -11.13
CA MET A 156 11.58 -6.18 -10.14
C MET A 156 12.86 -5.65 -9.49
N LEU A 157 13.09 -6.01 -8.21
CA LEU A 157 14.20 -5.50 -7.42
C LEU A 157 15.59 -5.90 -7.94
N PHE A 158 15.72 -7.11 -8.50
CA PHE A 158 17.00 -7.70 -8.91
C PHE A 158 16.97 -8.27 -10.33
N ASP A 159 16.00 -7.87 -11.14
CA ASP A 159 15.82 -8.34 -12.50
C ASP A 159 15.30 -7.18 -13.37
N ASP A 160 15.64 -7.20 -14.67
CA ASP A 160 15.12 -6.22 -15.63
C ASP A 160 13.68 -6.58 -16.11
N ARG A 161 13.13 -7.71 -15.63
CA ARG A 161 11.76 -8.11 -15.90
C ARG A 161 10.76 -7.26 -15.12
N THR A 162 9.54 -7.31 -15.57
CA THR A 162 8.40 -6.63 -14.95
C THR A 162 7.27 -7.59 -14.66
N ILE A 163 6.45 -7.25 -13.68
CA ILE A 163 5.23 -7.97 -13.30
C ILE A 163 4.05 -7.04 -13.59
N SER A 164 3.08 -7.49 -14.39
CA SER A 164 1.86 -6.74 -14.67
C SER A 164 0.69 -7.30 -13.86
N VAL A 165 0.06 -6.44 -13.07
CA VAL A 165 -1.11 -6.76 -12.23
C VAL A 165 -2.09 -5.60 -12.23
N LEU A 166 -3.34 -5.85 -11.80
CA LEU A 166 -4.28 -4.77 -11.57
C LEU A 166 -3.93 -4.02 -10.28
N ALA A 167 -4.04 -2.70 -10.32
CA ALA A 167 -3.80 -1.84 -9.18
C ALA A 167 -4.77 -0.64 -9.17
N TYR A 168 -4.84 0.05 -8.04
CA TYR A 168 -5.50 1.34 -7.97
C TYR A 168 -4.78 2.35 -8.86
N ASN A 169 -5.54 3.27 -9.46
CA ASN A 169 -4.98 4.49 -10.03
C ASN A 169 -4.58 5.47 -8.91
N LEU A 170 -3.78 6.47 -9.26
CA LEU A 170 -3.26 7.47 -8.33
C LEU A 170 -4.38 8.21 -7.59
N GLU A 171 -5.46 8.56 -8.30
CA GLU A 171 -6.59 9.31 -7.76
C GLU A 171 -7.34 8.50 -6.69
N THR A 172 -7.54 7.21 -6.90
CA THR A 172 -8.17 6.35 -5.90
C THR A 172 -7.29 6.21 -4.64
N VAL A 173 -5.97 6.04 -4.82
CA VAL A 173 -5.02 6.00 -3.69
C VAL A 173 -5.08 7.29 -2.88
N LEU A 174 -5.01 8.45 -3.55
CA LEU A 174 -5.09 9.76 -2.89
C LEU A 174 -6.43 9.97 -2.20
N ALA A 175 -7.55 9.62 -2.86
CA ALA A 175 -8.90 9.77 -2.31
C ALA A 175 -9.10 8.97 -1.02
N GLU A 176 -8.66 7.70 -0.96
CA GLU A 176 -8.74 6.89 0.25
C GLU A 176 -7.93 7.47 1.41
N LYS A 177 -6.73 7.99 1.10
CA LYS A 177 -5.87 8.59 2.13
C LYS A 177 -6.40 9.95 2.62
N LEU A 178 -6.87 10.80 1.71
CA LEU A 178 -7.52 12.07 2.07
C LEU A 178 -8.75 11.82 2.94
N GLU A 179 -9.62 10.90 2.53
CA GLU A 179 -10.77 10.51 3.34
C GLU A 179 -10.36 10.02 4.72
N THR A 180 -9.35 9.14 4.80
CA THR A 180 -8.87 8.59 6.08
C THR A 180 -8.32 9.68 7.01
N VAL A 181 -7.55 10.63 6.47
CA VAL A 181 -7.00 11.74 7.27
C VAL A 181 -8.11 12.64 7.78
N LEU A 182 -9.05 13.04 6.91
CA LEU A 182 -10.11 13.95 7.27
C LEU A 182 -11.17 13.31 8.18
N SER A 183 -11.58 12.08 7.91
CA SER A 183 -12.61 11.40 8.69
C SER A 183 -12.14 11.04 10.10
N ARG A 184 -10.86 10.67 10.25
CA ARG A 184 -10.26 10.38 11.56
C ARG A 184 -9.84 11.62 12.32
N ASN A 185 -9.60 12.71 11.63
CA ASN A 185 -9.25 13.99 12.23
C ASN A 185 -8.11 13.82 13.28
N ILE A 186 -8.27 14.41 14.47
CA ILE A 186 -7.30 14.32 15.58
C ILE A 186 -7.13 12.88 16.14
N ALA A 187 -8.06 11.97 15.87
CA ALA A 187 -7.96 10.57 16.25
C ALA A 187 -7.10 9.73 15.28
N ASN A 188 -6.56 10.33 14.23
CA ASN A 188 -5.71 9.62 13.30
C ASN A 188 -4.36 9.25 13.93
N THR A 189 -4.10 7.95 14.11
CA THR A 189 -2.85 7.43 14.68
C THR A 189 -1.84 7.02 13.60
N ARG A 190 -2.07 7.39 12.33
CA ARG A 190 -1.30 6.92 11.16
C ARG A 190 -0.55 8.08 10.49
N PRO A 191 0.62 8.52 11.00
CA PRO A 191 1.39 9.61 10.38
C PRO A 191 1.81 9.29 8.93
N ARG A 192 1.92 8.01 8.58
CA ARG A 192 2.24 7.57 7.23
C ARG A 192 1.20 7.99 6.18
N ASP A 193 -0.08 8.20 6.54
CA ASP A 193 -1.08 8.64 5.57
C ASP A 193 -0.84 10.10 5.16
N TYR A 194 -0.39 10.94 6.08
CA TYR A 194 0.06 12.32 5.80
C TYR A 194 1.28 12.34 4.87
N TYR A 195 2.25 11.45 5.16
CA TYR A 195 3.43 11.30 4.32
C TYR A 195 3.09 10.82 2.91
N ASP A 196 2.25 9.78 2.81
CA ASP A 196 1.87 9.20 1.53
C ASP A 196 1.14 10.21 0.62
N ILE A 197 0.24 11.04 1.18
CA ILE A 197 -0.40 12.13 0.43
C ILE A 197 0.63 13.13 -0.05
N TYR A 198 1.51 13.59 0.86
CA TYR A 198 2.56 14.55 0.54
C TYR A 198 3.45 14.08 -0.59
N ILE A 199 4.02 12.87 -0.48
CA ILE A 199 5.01 12.37 -1.44
C ILE A 199 4.39 12.02 -2.79
N LEU A 200 3.20 11.41 -2.81
CA LEU A 200 2.48 11.11 -4.05
C LEU A 200 2.15 12.38 -4.80
N TYR A 201 1.68 13.41 -4.10
CA TYR A 201 1.33 14.67 -4.74
C TYR A 201 2.57 15.47 -5.17
N ALA A 202 3.65 15.45 -4.38
CA ALA A 202 4.90 16.12 -4.73
C ALA A 202 5.55 15.54 -6.00
N LEU A 203 5.51 14.21 -6.17
CA LEU A 203 6.15 13.53 -7.29
C LEU A 203 5.22 13.35 -8.50
N HIS A 204 3.93 13.12 -8.29
CA HIS A 204 2.97 12.73 -9.33
C HIS A 204 1.73 13.62 -9.40
N GLY A 205 1.68 14.72 -8.66
CA GLY A 205 0.53 15.63 -8.66
C GLY A 205 0.22 16.25 -10.03
N ALA A 206 1.25 16.42 -10.89
CA ALA A 206 1.07 16.89 -12.25
C ALA A 206 0.37 15.87 -13.18
N GLU A 207 0.46 14.57 -12.86
CA GLU A 207 -0.16 13.46 -13.58
C GLU A 207 -1.58 13.19 -13.09
N CYS A 208 -1.92 13.69 -11.90
CA CYS A 208 -3.21 13.47 -11.24
C CYS A 208 -4.33 14.25 -11.94
N ASP A 209 -5.34 13.55 -12.44
CA ASP A 209 -6.55 14.16 -12.98
C ASP A 209 -7.46 14.63 -11.85
N LYS A 210 -7.57 15.96 -11.68
CA LYS A 210 -8.32 16.58 -10.57
C LYS A 210 -9.81 16.27 -10.59
N VAL A 211 -10.41 16.11 -11.77
CA VAL A 211 -11.82 15.75 -11.92
C VAL A 211 -12.05 14.31 -11.45
N THR A 212 -11.16 13.42 -11.83
CA THR A 212 -11.19 12.03 -11.37
C THR A 212 -10.93 11.93 -9.87
N LEU A 213 -9.95 12.68 -9.33
CA LEU A 213 -9.66 12.71 -7.89
C LEU A 213 -10.86 13.20 -7.07
N ARG A 214 -11.51 14.28 -7.50
CA ARG A 214 -12.75 14.78 -6.87
C ARG A 214 -13.81 13.69 -6.83
N ARG A 215 -14.10 13.06 -7.98
CA ARG A 215 -15.07 11.97 -8.07
C ARG A 215 -14.68 10.77 -7.21
N ALA A 216 -13.39 10.43 -7.15
CA ALA A 216 -12.89 9.35 -6.30
C ALA A 216 -13.14 9.67 -4.83
N LEU A 217 -12.86 10.89 -4.39
CA LEU A 217 -13.08 11.32 -3.01
C LEU A 217 -14.58 11.34 -2.66
N GLU A 218 -15.43 11.89 -3.53
CA GLU A 218 -16.89 11.90 -3.35
C GLU A 218 -17.43 10.46 -3.18
N ARG A 219 -17.06 9.53 -4.07
CA ARG A 219 -17.51 8.15 -4.00
C ARG A 219 -16.96 7.38 -2.79
N THR A 220 -15.71 7.65 -2.42
CA THR A 220 -15.09 7.03 -1.24
C THR A 220 -15.78 7.50 0.03
N THR A 221 -16.05 8.81 0.17
CA THR A 221 -16.75 9.37 1.33
C THR A 221 -18.21 8.92 1.42
N GLU A 222 -18.91 8.83 0.29
CA GLU A 222 -20.27 8.30 0.23
C GLU A 222 -20.29 6.83 0.71
N LYS A 223 -19.39 6.01 0.16
CA LYS A 223 -19.27 4.60 0.52
C LYS A 223 -18.95 4.38 2.00
N ARG A 224 -18.13 5.24 2.59
CA ARG A 224 -17.71 5.17 4.00
C ARG A 224 -18.61 5.97 4.95
N GLY A 225 -19.69 6.58 4.46
CA GLY A 225 -20.62 7.38 5.26
C GLY A 225 -20.00 8.65 5.84
N SER A 226 -18.89 9.14 5.27
CA SER A 226 -18.12 10.29 5.75
C SER A 226 -18.29 11.56 4.90
N SER A 227 -19.31 11.66 4.04
CA SER A 227 -19.49 12.74 3.06
C SER A 227 -19.49 14.16 3.67
N LYS A 228 -19.79 14.30 4.96
CA LYS A 228 -19.75 15.58 5.67
C LYS A 228 -18.36 16.22 5.67
N ILE A 229 -17.29 15.42 5.58
CA ILE A 229 -15.92 15.96 5.57
C ILE A 229 -15.66 16.86 4.36
N LEU A 230 -16.40 16.67 3.25
CA LEU A 230 -16.26 17.49 2.03
C LEU A 230 -16.72 18.95 2.23
N THR A 231 -17.63 19.21 3.17
CA THR A 231 -18.11 20.56 3.50
C THR A 231 -17.43 21.13 4.74
N GLN A 232 -16.85 20.29 5.59
CA GLN A 232 -16.22 20.67 6.86
C GLN A 232 -14.70 20.63 6.82
N TYR A 233 -14.09 20.37 5.65
CA TYR A 233 -12.64 20.13 5.56
C TYR A 233 -11.79 21.29 6.10
N SER A 234 -12.23 22.54 5.95
CA SER A 234 -11.48 23.71 6.44
C SER A 234 -11.37 23.72 7.96
N GLU A 235 -12.47 23.41 8.66
CA GLU A 235 -12.51 23.31 10.13
C GLU A 235 -11.67 22.10 10.60
N ILE A 236 -11.85 20.95 9.94
CA ILE A 236 -11.08 19.72 10.21
C ILE A 236 -9.57 19.96 10.03
N MET A 237 -9.17 20.62 8.96
CA MET A 237 -7.76 20.92 8.70
C MET A 237 -7.17 21.88 9.73
N GLN A 238 -7.98 22.83 10.25
CA GLN A 238 -7.54 23.69 11.35
C GLN A 238 -7.30 22.87 12.64
N GLU A 239 -8.25 22.00 13.02
CA GLU A 239 -8.10 21.11 14.17
C GLU A 239 -6.87 20.21 14.05
N ILE A 240 -6.62 19.62 12.86
CA ILE A 240 -5.45 18.81 12.57
C ILE A 240 -4.16 19.62 12.78
N ARG A 241 -4.09 20.83 12.23
CA ARG A 241 -2.91 21.72 12.33
C ARG A 241 -2.58 22.09 13.77
N ASP A 242 -3.61 22.35 14.57
CA ASP A 242 -3.49 22.77 15.96
C ASP A 242 -3.23 21.60 16.91
N SER A 243 -3.35 20.36 16.44
CA SER A 243 -3.20 19.16 17.27
C SER A 243 -1.74 18.87 17.65
N GLU A 244 -1.40 19.12 18.91
CA GLU A 244 -0.10 18.75 19.48
C GLU A 244 0.14 17.22 19.46
N ILE A 245 -0.93 16.41 19.54
CA ILE A 245 -0.84 14.96 19.51
C ILE A 245 -0.34 14.49 18.13
N LEU A 246 -0.96 14.97 17.06
CA LEU A 246 -0.57 14.64 15.69
C LEU A 246 0.85 15.13 15.38
N ARG A 247 1.20 16.32 15.83
CA ARG A 247 2.55 16.87 15.68
C ARG A 247 3.60 16.00 16.38
N ARG A 248 3.31 15.50 17.58
CA ARG A 248 4.23 14.58 18.30
C ARG A 248 4.35 13.23 17.58
N GLN A 249 3.25 12.69 17.05
CA GLN A 249 3.25 11.45 16.27
C GLN A 249 4.06 11.63 14.98
N TRP A 250 3.90 12.76 14.27
CA TRP A 250 4.70 13.08 13.10
C TRP A 250 6.19 13.17 13.42
N ASN A 251 6.55 13.90 14.48
CA ASN A 251 7.94 14.05 14.91
C ASN A 251 8.59 12.71 15.30
N LYS A 252 7.81 11.76 15.83
CA LYS A 252 8.29 10.40 16.07
C LYS A 252 8.52 9.68 14.72
N TYR A 253 7.56 9.73 13.83
CA TYR A 253 7.63 9.11 12.51
C TYR A 253 8.80 9.63 11.67
N SER A 254 8.98 10.96 11.59
CA SER A 254 10.05 11.58 10.81
C SER A 254 11.46 11.29 11.35
N ARG A 255 11.60 10.95 12.65
CA ARG A 255 12.87 10.47 13.23
C ARG A 255 13.12 9.00 12.96
N GLU A 256 12.08 8.20 12.83
CA GLU A 256 12.17 6.76 12.57
C GLU A 256 12.48 6.46 11.10
N TYR A 257 12.00 7.32 10.19
CA TYR A 257 12.14 7.11 8.74
C TYR A 257 12.93 8.24 8.09
N ASP A 258 14.14 7.93 7.62
CA ASP A 258 15.05 8.90 6.98
C ASP A 258 14.43 9.66 5.81
N TYR A 259 13.54 9.02 5.04
CA TYR A 259 12.85 9.65 3.93
C TYR A 259 11.86 10.74 4.35
N ALA A 260 11.46 10.80 5.62
CA ALA A 260 10.53 11.79 6.15
C ALA A 260 11.21 12.88 7.00
N LYS A 261 12.51 12.76 7.27
CA LYS A 261 13.23 13.60 8.26
C LYS A 261 13.21 15.10 7.96
N ASP A 262 13.24 15.46 6.68
CA ASP A 262 13.32 16.87 6.24
C ASP A 262 11.94 17.46 5.93
N ILE A 263 10.84 16.71 6.21
CA ILE A 263 9.46 17.13 5.97
C ILE A 263 8.83 17.49 7.31
N SER A 264 8.31 18.72 7.42
CA SER A 264 7.59 19.13 8.60
C SER A 264 6.13 18.64 8.57
N PHE A 265 5.49 18.54 9.74
CA PHE A 265 4.05 18.26 9.81
C PHE A 265 3.21 19.31 9.06
N ASN A 266 3.65 20.57 9.12
CA ASN A 266 2.98 21.65 8.40
C ASN A 266 3.07 21.47 6.87
N ASP A 267 4.18 20.96 6.34
CA ASP A 267 4.31 20.70 4.89
C ASP A 267 3.31 19.65 4.44
N THR A 268 3.10 18.59 5.22
CA THR A 268 2.08 17.58 4.91
C THR A 268 0.66 18.13 4.98
N CYS A 269 0.36 18.95 6.00
CA CYS A 269 -0.93 19.63 6.10
C CYS A 269 -1.18 20.61 4.95
N ASN A 270 -0.13 21.33 4.51
CA ASN A 270 -0.22 22.25 3.36
C ASN A 270 -0.48 21.49 2.05
N ALA A 271 0.15 20.33 1.86
CA ALA A 271 -0.11 19.49 0.69
C ALA A 271 -1.57 19.02 0.67
N ILE A 272 -2.10 18.53 1.80
CA ILE A 272 -3.50 18.09 1.91
C ILE A 272 -4.44 19.23 1.59
N GLN A 273 -4.24 20.39 2.23
CA GLN A 273 -5.08 21.59 2.00
C GLN A 273 -5.07 21.98 0.51
N LYS A 274 -3.89 22.07 -0.08
CA LYS A 274 -3.73 22.42 -1.50
C LYS A 274 -4.50 21.48 -2.41
N ILE A 275 -4.38 20.16 -2.19
CA ILE A 275 -5.08 19.16 -3.00
C ILE A 275 -6.59 19.37 -2.91
N ILE A 276 -7.12 19.55 -1.68
CA ILE A 276 -8.56 19.71 -1.48
C ILE A 276 -9.05 21.00 -2.11
N ASP A 277 -8.34 22.12 -1.95
CA ASP A 277 -8.68 23.40 -2.57
C ASP A 277 -8.71 23.29 -4.11
N GLU A 278 -7.76 22.56 -4.71
CA GLU A 278 -7.69 22.36 -6.16
C GLU A 278 -8.81 21.49 -6.74
N ILE A 279 -9.41 20.59 -5.93
CA ILE A 279 -10.50 19.71 -6.40
C ILE A 279 -11.89 20.23 -6.00
N THR A 280 -11.99 21.20 -5.07
CA THR A 280 -13.26 21.78 -4.65
C THR A 280 -13.64 23.04 -5.42
N LEU A 281 -12.70 23.69 -6.07
CA LEU A 281 -12.93 24.81 -6.99
C LEU A 281 -13.42 24.32 -8.34
#